data_43b60d9ba3b7e0c39a4bf8e7e2a364d9
#
_entry.id   43b60d9ba3b7e0c39a4bf8e7e2a364d9
#
_cell.length_a   1.000
_cell.length_b   1.000
_cell.length_c   1.000
_cell.angle_alpha   90.00
_cell.angle_beta   90.00
_cell.angle_gamma   90.00
#
_symmetry.space_group_name_H-M   'P 1'
#
loop_
_entity.id
_entity.type
_entity.pdbx_description
1 polymer ?
#
loop_
_entity_poly.entity_id
_entity_poly.type
_entity_poly.pdbx_seq_one_letter_code
_entity_poly.pdbx_strand_id
1 'polypeptide(L)'
;PEYVSAAVSAVKKAIDGEYSSSDEFMLRSVFSRSGFTNGYLNSKLGKNMFGTRQKEDVVAANNVLKEIARNYEKETPLIPLDIFFKCHDNEKTVLIAKSDKKEVTVIGDVPEKAINKPMSEESLKERLSKFGGTQYFSKNIEINLDDGLILPASKINEMRRNAVSKLDEQEKIELQ
;
A
#
# COMPACT_ATOMS: atom_id res chain seq x y z
N PRO A 1 -3.63 12.33 -4.43
CA PRO A 1 -3.88 11.05 -5.13
C PRO A 1 -5.11 11.14 -6.03
N GLU A 2 -6.22 11.75 -5.60
CA GLU A 2 -7.53 11.73 -6.27
C GLU A 2 -7.47 12.37 -7.66
N TYR A 3 -6.79 13.50 -7.81
CA TYR A 3 -6.62 14.19 -9.09
C TYR A 3 -5.86 13.33 -10.10
N VAL A 4 -4.77 12.69 -9.64
CA VAL A 4 -3.96 11.81 -10.48
C VAL A 4 -4.78 10.59 -10.92
N SER A 5 -5.53 9.99 -10.00
CA SER A 5 -6.39 8.85 -10.30
C SER A 5 -7.45 9.17 -11.34
N ALA A 6 -8.14 10.31 -11.19
CA ALA A 6 -9.14 10.73 -12.16
C ALA A 6 -8.52 10.87 -13.58
N ALA A 7 -7.35 11.53 -13.67
CA ALA A 7 -6.67 11.71 -14.94
C ALA A 7 -6.19 10.38 -15.54
N VAL A 8 -5.51 9.53 -14.75
CA VAL A 8 -4.99 8.23 -15.23
C VAL A 8 -6.12 7.29 -15.65
N SER A 9 -7.21 7.22 -14.87
CA SER A 9 -8.37 6.41 -15.22
C SER A 9 -9.00 6.85 -16.55
N ALA A 10 -9.19 8.16 -16.73
CA ALA A 10 -9.76 8.69 -17.97
C ALA A 10 -8.86 8.45 -19.19
N VAL A 11 -7.53 8.60 -19.04
CA VAL A 11 -6.58 8.33 -20.13
C VAL A 11 -6.57 6.85 -20.49
N LYS A 12 -6.54 5.94 -19.52
CA LYS A 12 -6.60 4.50 -19.78
C LYS A 12 -7.87 4.13 -20.55
N LYS A 13 -9.03 4.57 -20.09
CA LYS A 13 -10.30 4.33 -20.78
C LYS A 13 -10.33 4.92 -22.18
N ALA A 14 -9.73 6.09 -22.40
CA ALA A 14 -9.62 6.67 -23.73
C ALA A 14 -8.74 5.84 -24.68
N ILE A 15 -7.65 5.27 -24.19
CA ILE A 15 -6.78 4.36 -24.95
C ILE A 15 -7.53 3.07 -25.30
N ASP A 16 -8.30 2.52 -24.35
CA ASP A 16 -9.05 1.28 -24.50
C ASP A 16 -10.37 1.47 -25.32
N GLY A 17 -10.70 2.71 -25.69
CA GLY A 17 -11.94 3.05 -26.41
C GLY A 17 -13.21 3.05 -25.55
N GLU A 18 -13.05 3.02 -24.22
CA GLU A 18 -14.15 2.96 -23.23
C GLU A 18 -14.48 4.32 -22.61
N TYR A 19 -13.87 5.41 -23.09
CA TYR A 19 -14.10 6.76 -22.56
C TYR A 19 -15.54 7.20 -22.77
N SER A 20 -16.19 7.65 -21.71
CA SER A 20 -17.61 7.99 -21.69
C SER A 20 -17.86 9.43 -21.23
N SER A 21 -19.10 9.89 -21.40
CA SER A 21 -19.56 11.18 -20.86
C SER A 21 -19.49 11.26 -19.33
N SER A 22 -19.57 10.12 -18.65
CA SER A 22 -19.37 10.05 -17.18
C SER A 22 -17.92 10.35 -16.79
N ASP A 23 -16.95 9.88 -17.58
CA ASP A 23 -15.53 10.15 -17.35
C ASP A 23 -15.20 11.63 -17.62
N GLU A 24 -15.81 12.19 -18.66
CA GLU A 24 -15.71 13.63 -18.94
C GLU A 24 -16.30 14.48 -17.81
N PHE A 25 -17.46 14.09 -17.28
CA PHE A 25 -18.08 14.77 -16.14
C PHE A 25 -17.18 14.71 -14.90
N MET A 26 -16.59 13.55 -14.62
CA MET A 26 -15.65 13.37 -13.50
C MET A 26 -14.43 14.29 -13.66
N LEU A 27 -13.80 14.33 -14.83
CA LEU A 27 -12.67 15.22 -15.11
C LEU A 27 -13.05 16.69 -14.97
N ARG A 28 -14.18 17.10 -15.51
CA ARG A 28 -14.68 18.47 -15.38
C ARG A 28 -14.92 18.84 -13.93
N SER A 29 -15.53 17.96 -13.15
CA SER A 29 -15.81 18.21 -11.73
C SER A 29 -14.54 18.38 -10.89
N VAL A 30 -13.49 17.60 -11.19
CA VAL A 30 -12.25 17.58 -10.42
C VAL A 30 -11.29 18.70 -10.83
N PHE A 31 -11.17 18.99 -12.12
CA PHE A 31 -10.15 19.90 -12.66
C PHE A 31 -10.70 21.26 -13.13
N SER A 32 -11.96 21.33 -13.50
CA SER A 32 -12.51 22.53 -14.13
C SER A 32 -12.76 23.68 -13.16
N ARG A 33 -12.44 24.86 -13.64
CA ARG A 33 -12.85 26.15 -13.05
C ARG A 33 -13.52 26.92 -14.18
N SER A 34 -14.81 26.69 -14.41
CA SER A 34 -15.59 27.26 -15.53
C SER A 34 -15.33 26.62 -16.90
N GLY A 35 -14.90 25.34 -16.93
CA GLY A 35 -14.69 24.56 -18.15
C GLY A 35 -13.22 24.38 -18.55
N PHE A 36 -13.00 23.61 -19.59
CA PHE A 36 -11.67 23.38 -20.17
C PHE A 36 -11.35 24.40 -21.27
N THR A 37 -10.08 24.62 -21.50
CA THR A 37 -9.59 25.49 -22.57
C THR A 37 -8.60 24.76 -23.47
N ASN A 38 -8.65 25.04 -24.76
CA ASN A 38 -7.68 24.56 -25.74
C ASN A 38 -6.59 25.62 -26.06
N GLY A 39 -6.49 26.67 -25.21
CA GLY A 39 -5.57 27.77 -25.45
C GLY A 39 -4.12 27.33 -25.64
N TYR A 40 -3.62 26.43 -24.80
CA TYR A 40 -2.25 25.88 -24.93
C TYR A 40 -2.11 25.07 -26.22
N LEU A 41 -3.07 24.23 -26.55
CA LEU A 41 -3.02 23.38 -27.74
C LEU A 41 -3.00 24.22 -29.04
N ASN A 42 -3.75 25.32 -29.05
CA ASN A 42 -3.92 26.19 -30.21
C ASN A 42 -2.95 27.40 -30.19
N SER A 43 -2.01 27.48 -29.28
CA SER A 43 -1.09 28.61 -29.07
C SER A 43 -1.79 29.99 -28.89
N LYS A 44 -3.05 29.97 -28.43
CA LYS A 44 -3.87 31.16 -28.15
C LYS A 44 -3.85 31.43 -26.65
N LEU A 45 -2.77 32.04 -26.16
CA LEU A 45 -2.61 32.37 -24.76
C LEU A 45 -3.30 33.70 -24.44
N GLY A 46 -4.19 33.70 -23.44
CA GLY A 46 -4.91 34.91 -23.05
C GLY A 46 -5.74 34.73 -21.78
N LYS A 47 -6.47 35.80 -21.40
CA LYS A 47 -7.30 35.82 -20.19
C LYS A 47 -8.37 34.74 -20.16
N ASN A 48 -8.83 34.27 -21.32
CA ASN A 48 -9.85 33.23 -21.48
C ASN A 48 -9.34 31.83 -21.03
N MET A 49 -8.07 31.68 -20.73
CA MET A 49 -7.50 30.44 -20.20
C MET A 49 -7.69 30.30 -18.68
N PHE A 50 -8.08 31.38 -18.00
CA PHE A 50 -8.23 31.43 -16.56
C PHE A 50 -9.72 31.47 -16.20
N GLY A 51 -10.24 30.36 -15.69
CA GLY A 51 -11.60 30.32 -15.16
C GLY A 51 -11.68 30.79 -13.71
N THR A 52 -12.85 31.22 -13.29
CA THR A 52 -13.15 31.58 -11.89
C THR A 52 -13.94 30.44 -11.25
N ARG A 53 -13.44 29.92 -10.14
CA ARG A 53 -14.09 28.84 -9.39
C ARG A 53 -15.36 29.35 -8.73
N GLN A 54 -16.49 28.72 -8.98
CA GLN A 54 -17.78 29.00 -8.36
C GLN A 54 -18.04 28.07 -7.16
N LYS A 55 -19.02 28.39 -6.31
CA LYS A 55 -19.38 27.53 -5.16
C LYS A 55 -19.89 26.16 -5.61
N GLU A 56 -20.62 26.13 -6.71
CA GLU A 56 -21.18 24.92 -7.33
C GLU A 56 -20.07 23.96 -7.77
N ASP A 57 -18.97 24.49 -8.31
CA ASP A 57 -17.78 23.68 -8.69
C ASP A 57 -17.16 23.01 -7.47
N VAL A 58 -17.13 23.70 -6.32
CA VAL A 58 -16.58 23.14 -5.09
C VAL A 58 -17.43 22.01 -4.56
N VAL A 59 -18.75 22.14 -4.59
CA VAL A 59 -19.68 21.11 -4.13
C VAL A 59 -19.59 19.87 -5.01
N ALA A 60 -19.63 20.05 -6.34
CA ALA A 60 -19.48 18.96 -7.30
C ALA A 60 -18.14 18.23 -7.15
N ALA A 61 -17.04 18.97 -7.03
CA ALA A 61 -15.72 18.43 -6.82
C ALA A 61 -15.63 17.60 -5.52
N ASN A 62 -16.18 18.08 -4.42
CA ASN A 62 -16.13 17.38 -3.14
C ASN A 62 -16.81 16.01 -3.16
N ASN A 63 -17.92 15.87 -3.87
CA ASN A 63 -18.62 14.58 -3.99
C ASN A 63 -17.80 13.59 -4.81
N VAL A 64 -17.28 14.02 -5.95
CA VAL A 64 -16.44 13.19 -6.83
C VAL A 64 -15.14 12.81 -6.15
N LEU A 65 -14.48 13.75 -5.44
CA LEU A 65 -13.24 13.49 -4.71
C LEU A 65 -13.44 12.46 -3.58
N LYS A 66 -14.58 12.51 -2.87
CA LYS A 66 -14.91 11.50 -1.84
C LYS A 66 -15.12 10.11 -2.46
N GLU A 67 -15.75 10.03 -3.61
CA GLU A 67 -15.94 8.77 -4.33
C GLU A 67 -14.59 8.18 -4.77
N ILE A 68 -13.74 9.00 -5.37
CA ILE A 68 -12.40 8.57 -5.79
C ILE A 68 -11.55 8.17 -4.57
N ALA A 69 -11.60 8.92 -3.46
CA ALA A 69 -10.85 8.62 -2.24
C ALA A 69 -11.15 7.21 -1.70
N ARG A 70 -12.41 6.74 -1.80
CA ARG A 70 -12.80 5.38 -1.41
C ARG A 70 -12.03 4.29 -2.12
N ASN A 71 -11.57 4.54 -3.36
CA ASN A 71 -10.77 3.58 -4.12
C ASN A 71 -9.38 3.37 -3.51
N TYR A 72 -8.92 4.32 -2.67
CA TYR A 72 -7.63 4.28 -1.97
C TYR A 72 -7.73 3.89 -0.50
N GLU A 73 -8.94 3.80 0.06
CA GLU A 73 -9.13 3.36 1.44
C GLU A 73 -8.70 1.90 1.65
N LYS A 74 -8.68 1.13 0.57
CA LYS A 74 -8.18 -0.25 0.55
C LYS A 74 -7.06 -0.35 -0.47
N GLU A 75 -5.84 0.02 -0.08
CA GLU A 75 -4.67 -0.28 -0.88
C GLU A 75 -4.58 -1.80 -1.06
N THR A 76 -4.57 -2.25 -2.31
CA THR A 76 -4.31 -3.65 -2.61
C THR A 76 -2.81 -3.87 -2.52
N PRO A 77 -2.31 -4.67 -1.60
CA PRO A 77 -0.89 -4.96 -1.51
C PRO A 77 -0.43 -5.66 -2.79
N LEU A 78 0.68 -5.16 -3.37
CA LEU A 78 1.15 -5.57 -4.69
C LEU A 78 2.43 -6.42 -4.63
N ILE A 79 3.19 -6.34 -3.54
CA ILE A 79 4.50 -6.99 -3.43
C ILE A 79 4.37 -8.28 -2.60
N PRO A 80 4.54 -9.45 -3.23
CA PRO A 80 4.53 -10.72 -2.52
C PRO A 80 5.80 -10.89 -1.67
N LEU A 81 5.64 -11.40 -0.45
CA LEU A 81 6.73 -11.78 0.44
C LEU A 81 6.67 -13.26 0.78
N ASP A 82 7.80 -13.93 0.65
CA ASP A 82 8.08 -15.21 1.27
C ASP A 82 8.68 -14.94 2.66
N ILE A 83 8.06 -15.50 3.68
CA ILE A 83 8.42 -15.31 5.09
C ILE A 83 8.99 -16.61 5.65
N PHE A 84 10.16 -16.54 6.26
CA PHE A 84 10.79 -17.65 6.98
C PHE A 84 10.96 -17.24 8.42
N PHE A 85 10.37 -18.00 9.33
CA PHE A 85 10.44 -17.74 10.76
C PHE A 85 11.08 -18.93 11.47
N LYS A 86 12.17 -18.66 12.21
CA LYS A 86 12.91 -19.66 12.99
C LYS A 86 12.87 -19.30 14.45
N CYS A 87 12.50 -20.30 15.28
CA CYS A 87 12.40 -20.14 16.72
C CYS A 87 12.82 -21.45 17.40
N HIS A 88 14.05 -21.48 17.91
CA HIS A 88 14.65 -22.65 18.57
C HIS A 88 14.99 -22.35 20.03
N ASP A 89 15.01 -23.40 20.85
CA ASP A 89 15.36 -23.29 22.27
C ASP A 89 16.77 -22.71 22.44
N ASN A 90 16.92 -21.73 23.34
CA ASN A 90 18.16 -21.04 23.63
C ASN A 90 18.83 -20.29 22.45
N GLU A 91 18.15 -20.12 21.33
CA GLU A 91 18.62 -19.35 20.19
C GLU A 91 17.80 -18.08 19.99
N LYS A 92 18.40 -17.05 19.40
CA LYS A 92 17.65 -15.85 18.99
C LYS A 92 16.69 -16.19 17.86
N THR A 93 15.47 -15.72 17.98
CA THR A 93 14.47 -15.85 16.93
C THR A 93 14.89 -15.09 15.68
N VAL A 94 14.65 -15.66 14.50
CA VAL A 94 15.02 -15.07 13.21
C VAL A 94 13.79 -14.99 12.31
N LEU A 95 13.55 -13.83 11.77
CA LEU A 95 12.54 -13.59 10.71
C LEU A 95 13.27 -13.15 9.45
N ILE A 96 13.06 -13.88 8.35
CA ILE A 96 13.54 -13.50 7.02
C ILE A 96 12.32 -13.16 6.18
N ALA A 97 12.31 -11.99 5.56
CA ALA A 97 11.30 -11.58 4.60
C ALA A 97 11.96 -11.34 3.24
N LYS A 98 11.48 -12.05 2.22
CA LYS A 98 12.05 -12.05 0.88
C LYS A 98 10.98 -11.69 -0.15
N SER A 99 11.29 -10.71 -0.99
CA SER A 99 10.57 -10.41 -2.23
C SER A 99 11.40 -10.88 -3.43
N ASP A 100 10.88 -10.73 -4.65
CA ASP A 100 11.62 -11.09 -5.88
C ASP A 100 12.98 -10.40 -6.01
N LYS A 101 13.12 -9.20 -5.41
CA LYS A 101 14.33 -8.37 -5.57
C LYS A 101 15.12 -8.15 -4.28
N LYS A 102 14.50 -8.36 -3.11
CA LYS A 102 15.06 -7.94 -1.81
C LYS A 102 14.87 -9.01 -0.77
N GLU A 103 15.83 -9.09 0.14
CA GLU A 103 15.77 -9.98 1.29
C GLU A 103 16.26 -9.22 2.52
N VAL A 104 15.52 -9.32 3.61
CA VAL A 104 15.89 -8.72 4.89
C VAL A 104 15.79 -9.75 6.01
N THR A 105 16.71 -9.64 6.94
CA THR A 105 16.75 -10.47 8.14
C THR A 105 16.55 -9.60 9.39
N VAL A 106 15.65 -10.04 10.24
CA VAL A 106 15.39 -9.45 11.55
C VAL A 106 15.67 -10.49 12.62
N ILE A 107 16.51 -10.11 13.58
CA ILE A 107 16.85 -10.95 14.74
C ILE A 107 15.99 -10.45 15.90
N GLY A 108 15.27 -11.37 16.54
CA GLY A 108 14.44 -11.11 17.71
C GLY A 108 15.07 -11.63 19.01
N ASP A 109 14.24 -11.68 20.03
CA ASP A 109 14.63 -12.17 21.35
C ASP A 109 14.74 -13.71 21.37
N VAL A 110 15.39 -14.24 22.39
CA VAL A 110 15.39 -15.68 22.67
C VAL A 110 14.02 -16.07 23.23
N PRO A 111 13.37 -17.13 22.71
CA PRO A 111 12.08 -17.58 23.20
C PRO A 111 12.21 -18.17 24.62
N GLU A 112 11.10 -18.17 25.34
CA GLU A 112 11.01 -18.78 26.67
C GLU A 112 10.27 -20.11 26.59
N LYS A 113 10.46 -20.98 27.58
CA LYS A 113 9.64 -22.19 27.70
C LYS A 113 8.24 -21.84 28.20
N ALA A 114 7.23 -22.27 27.47
CA ALA A 114 5.85 -22.00 27.83
C ALA A 114 5.43 -22.74 29.10
N ILE A 115 4.86 -21.99 30.05
CA ILE A 115 4.33 -22.58 31.30
C ILE A 115 2.94 -23.18 31.06
N ASN A 116 2.08 -22.50 30.27
CA ASN A 116 0.69 -22.90 30.06
C ASN A 116 0.42 -23.30 28.61
N LYS A 117 0.54 -22.35 27.67
CA LYS A 117 0.21 -22.56 26.26
C LYS A 117 1.36 -22.16 25.36
N PRO A 118 2.02 -23.11 24.70
CA PRO A 118 3.06 -22.82 23.73
C PRO A 118 2.50 -22.14 22.49
N MET A 119 3.38 -21.50 21.73
CA MET A 119 3.03 -21.00 20.40
C MET A 119 2.66 -22.16 19.48
N SER A 120 1.66 -21.94 18.62
CA SER A 120 1.36 -22.84 17.51
C SER A 120 1.74 -22.19 16.18
N GLU A 121 2.03 -23.04 15.19
CA GLU A 121 2.32 -22.57 13.82
C GLU A 121 1.16 -21.76 13.25
N GLU A 122 -0.10 -22.16 13.51
CA GLU A 122 -1.29 -21.45 13.02
C GLU A 122 -1.35 -20.02 13.58
N SER A 123 -1.11 -19.87 14.90
CA SER A 123 -1.08 -18.56 15.54
C SER A 123 0.04 -17.67 15.00
N LEU A 124 1.20 -18.25 14.70
CA LEU A 124 2.32 -17.55 14.08
C LEU A 124 2.00 -17.14 12.64
N LYS A 125 1.46 -18.04 11.82
CA LYS A 125 1.02 -17.75 10.44
C LYS A 125 0.02 -16.62 10.40
N GLU A 126 -0.99 -16.64 11.28
CA GLU A 126 -1.98 -15.58 11.38
C GLU A 126 -1.34 -14.21 11.71
N ARG A 127 -0.37 -14.17 12.62
CA ARG A 127 0.30 -12.93 13.02
C ARG A 127 1.28 -12.42 11.97
N LEU A 128 2.03 -13.32 11.36
CA LEU A 128 3.02 -12.99 10.33
C LEU A 128 2.38 -12.60 8.99
N SER A 129 1.13 -12.99 8.74
CA SER A 129 0.39 -12.59 7.53
C SER A 129 -0.21 -11.18 7.58
N LYS A 130 -0.19 -10.50 8.72
CA LYS A 130 -0.86 -9.19 8.90
C LYS A 130 0.00 -8.03 8.41
N PHE A 131 -0.02 -7.74 7.11
CA PHE A 131 0.69 -6.62 6.48
C PHE A 131 -0.20 -5.41 6.17
N GLY A 132 -1.38 -5.29 6.81
CA GLY A 132 -2.33 -4.19 6.56
C GLY A 132 -1.70 -2.80 6.69
N GLY A 133 -2.02 -1.91 5.77
CA GLY A 133 -1.44 -0.57 5.67
C GLY A 133 -0.03 -0.53 5.06
N THR A 134 0.41 -1.62 4.41
CA THR A 134 1.68 -1.69 3.67
C THR A 134 1.46 -2.15 2.24
N GLN A 135 2.45 -1.97 1.38
CA GLN A 135 2.42 -2.46 0.00
C GLN A 135 2.69 -3.97 -0.14
N TYR A 136 2.92 -4.68 0.96
CA TYR A 136 3.31 -6.08 0.99
C TYR A 136 2.14 -7.00 1.36
N PHE A 137 2.22 -8.26 0.89
CA PHE A 137 1.38 -9.36 1.37
C PHE A 137 2.19 -10.65 1.49
N SER A 138 1.81 -11.53 2.40
CA SER A 138 2.46 -12.83 2.53
C SER A 138 2.00 -13.76 1.41
N LYS A 139 2.96 -14.24 0.59
CA LYS A 139 2.74 -15.28 -0.42
C LYS A 139 2.90 -16.66 0.20
N ASN A 140 4.03 -16.88 0.88
CA ASN A 140 4.32 -18.11 1.61
C ASN A 140 4.80 -17.76 3.02
N ILE A 141 4.49 -18.61 3.99
CA ILE A 141 5.03 -18.51 5.35
C ILE A 141 5.51 -19.89 5.78
N GLU A 142 6.82 -20.00 5.94
CA GLU A 142 7.47 -21.20 6.47
C GLU A 142 7.90 -20.95 7.91
N ILE A 143 7.58 -21.88 8.78
CA ILE A 143 7.87 -21.81 10.22
C ILE A 143 8.69 -23.02 10.61
N ASN A 144 9.81 -22.74 11.26
CA ASN A 144 10.63 -23.75 11.92
C ASN A 144 10.65 -23.42 13.42
N LEU A 145 9.84 -24.16 14.18
CA LEU A 145 9.55 -23.90 15.59
C LEU A 145 9.79 -25.17 16.41
N ASP A 146 10.56 -25.06 17.48
CA ASP A 146 10.65 -26.12 18.47
C ASP A 146 9.42 -26.14 19.39
N ASP A 147 9.03 -27.31 19.83
CA ASP A 147 7.86 -27.50 20.67
C ASP A 147 8.05 -26.86 22.08
N GLY A 148 6.95 -26.41 22.63
CA GLY A 148 6.94 -25.92 24.01
C GLY A 148 7.49 -24.51 24.21
N LEU A 149 7.76 -23.77 23.14
CA LEU A 149 8.29 -22.40 23.22
C LEU A 149 7.17 -21.33 23.19
N ILE A 150 7.48 -20.17 23.75
CA ILE A 150 6.64 -18.98 23.70
C ILE A 150 7.49 -17.73 23.43
N LEU A 151 6.97 -16.86 22.57
CA LEU A 151 7.46 -15.51 22.36
C LEU A 151 6.26 -14.55 22.46
N PRO A 152 6.38 -13.41 23.18
CA PRO A 152 5.30 -12.45 23.28
C PRO A 152 4.82 -11.98 21.90
N ALA A 153 3.51 -11.89 21.72
CA ALA A 153 2.91 -11.46 20.46
C ALA A 153 3.38 -10.07 19.99
N SER A 154 3.69 -9.19 20.94
CA SER A 154 4.28 -7.87 20.68
C SER A 154 5.64 -7.98 19.98
N LYS A 155 6.47 -8.94 20.37
CA LYS A 155 7.80 -9.18 19.79
C LYS A 155 7.71 -9.70 18.36
N ILE A 156 6.80 -10.63 18.11
CA ILE A 156 6.53 -11.13 16.74
C ILE A 156 6.06 -9.98 15.84
N ASN A 157 5.14 -9.15 16.33
CA ASN A 157 4.65 -8.00 15.59
C ASN A 157 5.72 -6.92 15.37
N GLU A 158 6.64 -6.74 16.33
CA GLU A 158 7.78 -5.85 16.22
C GLU A 158 8.75 -6.34 15.14
N MET A 159 9.10 -7.63 15.13
CA MET A 159 9.94 -8.22 14.11
C MET A 159 9.36 -8.04 12.70
N ARG A 160 8.06 -8.28 12.54
CA ARG A 160 7.36 -8.06 11.25
C ARG A 160 7.43 -6.60 10.80
N ARG A 161 7.16 -5.62 11.70
CA ARG A 161 7.26 -4.19 11.38
C ARG A 161 8.68 -3.78 11.01
N ASN A 162 9.66 -4.29 11.74
CA ASN A 162 11.07 -4.04 11.45
C ASN A 162 11.50 -4.61 10.09
N ALA A 163 10.96 -5.77 9.70
CA ALA A 163 11.20 -6.34 8.37
C ALA A 163 10.64 -5.44 7.27
N VAL A 164 9.41 -4.94 7.42
CA VAL A 164 8.81 -3.98 6.47
C VAL A 164 9.63 -2.70 6.38
N SER A 165 10.00 -2.11 7.52
CA SER A 165 10.83 -0.88 7.54
C SER A 165 12.15 -1.06 6.79
N LYS A 166 12.84 -2.18 7.00
CA LYS A 166 14.09 -2.48 6.28
C LYS A 166 13.89 -2.68 4.78
N LEU A 167 12.79 -3.32 4.36
CA LEU A 167 12.46 -3.46 2.95
C LEU A 167 12.19 -2.10 2.29
N ASP A 168 11.45 -1.22 2.96
CA ASP A 168 11.15 0.13 2.48
C ASP A 168 12.41 1.01 2.42
N GLU A 169 13.34 0.86 3.37
CA GLU A 169 14.62 1.58 3.35
C GLU A 169 15.49 1.17 2.15
N GLN A 170 15.55 -0.11 1.83
CA GLN A 170 16.27 -0.60 0.65
C GLN A 170 15.65 -0.08 -0.66
N GLU A 171 14.33 0.13 -0.70
CA GLU A 171 13.66 0.69 -1.87
C GLU A 171 14.01 2.16 -2.11
N LYS A 172 14.16 2.94 -1.05
CA LYS A 172 14.54 4.36 -1.15
C LYS A 172 15.97 4.56 -1.67
N ILE A 173 16.89 3.64 -1.35
CA ILE A 173 18.29 3.71 -1.80
C ILE A 173 18.41 3.43 -3.30
N GLU A 174 17.56 2.56 -3.86
CA GLU A 174 17.57 2.25 -5.29
C GLU A 174 17.00 3.38 -6.19
N LEU A 175 16.24 4.31 -5.60
CA LEU A 175 15.60 5.42 -6.30
C LEU A 175 16.42 6.72 -6.27
N GLN A 176 17.58 6.75 -5.65
CA GLN A 176 18.54 7.85 -5.61
C GLN A 176 19.71 7.60 -6.59
#